data_c531d9ef4739a83a917ffd0c247c3fcf
#
_entry.id   c531d9ef4739a83a917ffd0c247c3fcf
#
_cell.length_a   1.000
_cell.length_b   1.000
_cell.length_c   1.000
_cell.angle_alpha   90.00
_cell.angle_beta   90.00
_cell.angle_gamma   90.00
#
_symmetry.space_group_name_H-M   'P 1'
#
loop_
_entity.id
_entity.type
_entity.pdbx_description
1 polymer ?
#
loop_
_entity_poly.entity_id
_entity_poly.type
_entity_poly.pdbx_seq_one_letter_code
_entity_poly.pdbx_strand_id
1 'polypeptide(L)'
;MSDGFVLVEKAQAGQGLSVVGEDDMPRVENDGSILNLARRFGEQAPKLDIFEVNDKLVYYDHRRKRKEMTGRVFRGWVEKFIFVVGGYDKKTGAPQAGSMQLTDAMDVLVQPDFRRGVRRIEAEENVRLPVIREDGNLELLPEGYDKQTGVYTVLGSLDFPLDWDVAQGKAWFRKWFGSMPFADERSEAVLVAGLLVLFVRHLPGGSALRPGILFEANMAGSGKSVCGKACCSIVLGFAPVGKKKKQEEMDKEIEAYLKSKSPVIFLDNLYGSLKSASLDQLITSKVITFRGMGGQEMWTLRNDAPVIVTGNDLEKNEDAFRRYLQCLLFETGDPNKREVQHLLDDDVLSSEEWRRDALAALWSFIKCWDAKGRPAGATTLGSFEQFSRLMGGIVTACGYANPLERPVEDEGVSPEMADFRALVGGLYKRMVDREETSAIFGYEDCAQVARELDIFGDMVGDYEHGKRAAIRQDKLSAEERSFAVDMGYLSQQELQLWSAFLKGKIGQEPIIGGVKVRFGIRQKDKRKTKLTVEVV
;
A
#
# COMPACT_ATOMS: atom_id res chain seq x y z
N MET A 1 26.52 -31.79 17.96
CA MET A 1 25.91 -30.71 18.75
C MET A 1 24.43 -30.77 18.42
N SER A 2 23.62 -31.22 19.38
CA SER A 2 22.20 -31.50 19.22
C SER A 2 21.42 -30.19 19.36
N ASP A 3 20.90 -29.70 18.23
CA ASP A 3 20.00 -28.56 18.22
C ASP A 3 18.66 -28.94 18.86
N GLY A 4 18.45 -28.40 20.07
CA GLY A 4 17.27 -28.66 20.85
C GLY A 4 16.04 -27.95 20.26
N PHE A 5 15.07 -28.69 19.77
CA PHE A 5 13.69 -28.25 19.54
C PHE A 5 12.92 -28.38 20.85
N VAL A 6 12.03 -27.42 21.12
CA VAL A 6 11.29 -27.38 22.39
C VAL A 6 9.82 -27.19 22.07
N LEU A 7 8.96 -28.07 22.55
CA LEU A 7 7.51 -27.88 22.60
C LEU A 7 7.19 -26.81 23.66
N VAL A 8 6.41 -25.83 23.27
CA VAL A 8 5.90 -24.80 24.18
C VAL A 8 4.51 -25.25 24.64
N GLU A 9 4.40 -25.75 25.85
CA GLU A 9 3.14 -25.61 26.55
C GLU A 9 2.93 -24.11 26.84
N LYS A 10 1.71 -23.61 26.55
CA LYS A 10 1.35 -22.23 26.79
C LYS A 10 1.58 -21.85 28.25
N ALA A 11 2.77 -21.37 28.58
CA ALA A 11 2.96 -20.54 29.74
C ALA A 11 2.55 -19.12 29.34
N GLN A 12 1.77 -18.48 30.20
CA GLN A 12 1.51 -17.04 30.17
C GLN A 12 2.81 -16.29 29.92
N ALA A 13 2.73 -15.21 29.14
CA ALA A 13 3.86 -14.40 28.70
C ALA A 13 4.97 -14.30 29.75
N GLY A 14 6.14 -14.84 29.45
CA GLY A 14 7.37 -14.57 30.18
C GLY A 14 8.14 -15.75 30.82
N GLN A 15 7.74 -17.01 30.64
CA GLN A 15 8.50 -18.15 31.18
C GLN A 15 9.05 -19.05 30.07
N GLY A 16 10.33 -19.38 30.18
CA GLY A 16 11.08 -20.19 29.22
C GLY A 16 10.56 -21.62 29.10
N LEU A 17 10.86 -22.20 27.98
CA LEU A 17 10.56 -23.53 27.47
C LEU A 17 10.92 -24.64 28.49
N SER A 18 9.93 -25.42 28.93
CA SER A 18 10.18 -26.63 29.76
C SER A 18 10.28 -27.86 28.85
N VAL A 19 11.28 -28.71 29.13
CA VAL A 19 11.42 -30.04 28.55
C VAL A 19 10.32 -30.92 29.15
N VAL A 20 9.43 -31.47 28.31
CA VAL A 20 8.42 -32.43 28.75
C VAL A 20 9.13 -33.72 29.12
N GLY A 21 8.88 -34.24 30.35
CA GLY A 21 9.37 -35.54 30.75
C GLY A 21 8.75 -36.68 29.94
N GLU A 22 9.41 -37.82 29.80
CA GLU A 22 8.89 -38.98 29.06
C GLU A 22 7.49 -39.41 29.51
N ASP A 23 7.15 -39.21 30.77
CA ASP A 23 5.83 -39.56 31.34
C ASP A 23 4.69 -38.63 30.85
N ASP A 24 5.01 -37.40 30.42
CA ASP A 24 4.06 -36.41 29.95
C ASP A 24 3.91 -36.39 28.42
N MET A 25 4.68 -37.19 27.69
CA MET A 25 4.61 -37.26 26.23
C MET A 25 3.28 -37.87 25.77
N PRO A 26 2.64 -37.30 24.75
CA PRO A 26 1.49 -37.91 24.10
C PRO A 26 1.85 -39.31 23.62
N ARG A 27 0.99 -40.30 23.91
CA ARG A 27 1.20 -41.72 23.50
C ARG A 27 0.40 -42.00 22.24
N VAL A 28 1.08 -42.61 21.24
CA VAL A 28 0.46 -43.03 20.00
C VAL A 28 0.78 -44.49 19.76
N GLU A 29 -0.24 -45.36 19.74
CA GLU A 29 -0.08 -46.77 19.45
C GLU A 29 0.16 -47.02 17.96
N ASN A 30 1.19 -47.79 17.64
CA ASN A 30 1.49 -48.31 16.31
C ASN A 30 1.05 -49.78 16.20
N ASP A 31 -0.14 -49.99 15.64
CA ASP A 31 -0.71 -51.31 15.40
C ASP A 31 -0.38 -51.85 14.00
N GLY A 32 0.51 -51.19 13.27
CA GLY A 32 0.89 -51.48 11.90
C GLY A 32 -0.06 -50.98 10.82
N SER A 33 -1.18 -50.34 11.21
CA SER A 33 -2.10 -49.73 10.28
C SER A 33 -1.78 -48.27 10.05
N ILE A 34 -1.40 -47.89 8.83
CA ILE A 34 -1.12 -46.49 8.44
C ILE A 34 -2.34 -45.59 8.66
N LEU A 35 -3.56 -46.08 8.39
CA LEU A 35 -4.77 -45.28 8.58
C LEU A 35 -5.04 -44.98 10.07
N ASN A 36 -4.87 -46.00 10.93
CA ASN A 36 -5.02 -45.78 12.38
C ASN A 36 -3.93 -44.87 12.92
N LEU A 37 -2.70 -45.08 12.45
CA LEU A 37 -1.56 -44.27 12.82
C LEU A 37 -1.76 -42.80 12.39
N ALA A 38 -2.21 -42.58 11.17
CA ALA A 38 -2.52 -41.23 10.65
C ALA A 38 -3.61 -40.51 11.48
N ARG A 39 -4.68 -41.20 11.85
CA ARG A 39 -5.73 -40.64 12.70
C ARG A 39 -5.21 -40.27 14.07
N ARG A 40 -4.47 -41.18 14.74
CA ARG A 40 -3.91 -40.96 16.08
C ARG A 40 -2.91 -39.80 16.10
N PHE A 41 -2.04 -39.68 15.09
CA PHE A 41 -1.15 -38.53 14.94
C PHE A 41 -1.91 -37.27 14.59
N GLY A 42 -2.97 -37.32 13.82
CA GLY A 42 -3.86 -36.20 13.54
C GLY A 42 -4.46 -35.59 14.80
N GLU A 43 -4.87 -36.43 15.76
CA GLU A 43 -5.37 -36.01 17.07
C GLU A 43 -4.29 -35.25 17.90
N GLN A 44 -3.01 -35.56 17.69
CA GLN A 44 -1.89 -34.89 18.35
C GLN A 44 -1.32 -33.70 17.55
N ALA A 45 -1.63 -33.58 16.27
CA ALA A 45 -1.10 -32.55 15.38
C ALA A 45 -1.21 -31.11 15.93
N PRO A 46 -2.32 -30.71 16.62
CA PRO A 46 -2.39 -29.38 17.26
C PRO A 46 -1.36 -29.12 18.34
N LYS A 47 -0.83 -30.18 18.97
CA LYS A 47 0.21 -30.06 20.01
C LYS A 47 1.62 -30.03 19.42
N LEU A 48 1.77 -30.46 18.17
CA LEU A 48 3.06 -30.57 17.50
C LEU A 48 3.47 -29.29 16.74
N ASP A 49 2.65 -28.23 16.77
CA ASP A 49 2.87 -26.99 16.00
C ASP A 49 3.17 -27.25 14.52
N ILE A 50 2.46 -28.26 13.96
CA ILE A 50 2.41 -28.53 12.53
C ILE A 50 1.19 -27.82 11.98
N PHE A 51 1.38 -27.12 10.87
CA PHE A 51 0.34 -26.33 10.23
C PHE A 51 0.21 -26.69 8.76
N GLU A 52 -0.93 -26.36 8.17
CA GLU A 52 -1.14 -26.41 6.73
C GLU A 52 -1.21 -24.99 6.17
N VAL A 53 -0.39 -24.73 5.15
CA VAL A 53 -0.35 -23.46 4.40
C VAL A 53 -0.33 -23.80 2.92
N ASN A 54 -1.36 -23.44 2.16
CA ASN A 54 -1.44 -23.69 0.71
C ASN A 54 -1.23 -25.16 0.35
N ASP A 55 -1.93 -26.05 1.02
CA ASP A 55 -1.89 -27.50 0.86
C ASP A 55 -0.54 -28.15 1.21
N LYS A 56 0.41 -27.38 1.75
CA LYS A 56 1.68 -27.87 2.26
C LYS A 56 1.69 -27.89 3.78
N LEU A 57 2.23 -28.99 4.33
CA LEU A 57 2.48 -29.07 5.76
C LEU A 57 3.76 -28.31 6.09
N VAL A 58 3.69 -27.46 7.11
CA VAL A 58 4.79 -26.57 7.52
C VAL A 58 4.95 -26.56 9.04
N TYR A 59 6.13 -26.13 9.48
CA TYR A 59 6.46 -25.81 10.87
C TYR A 59 7.34 -24.57 10.90
N TYR A 60 7.52 -23.97 12.09
CA TYR A 60 8.45 -22.87 12.28
C TYR A 60 9.68 -23.36 13.05
N ASP A 61 10.86 -23.12 12.50
CA ASP A 61 12.13 -23.53 13.13
C ASP A 61 12.49 -22.60 14.31
N HIS A 62 13.57 -22.92 15.02
CA HIS A 62 14.08 -22.12 16.14
C HIS A 62 14.45 -20.68 15.76
N ARG A 63 14.68 -20.41 14.47
CA ARG A 63 14.88 -19.07 13.90
C ARG A 63 13.58 -18.43 13.44
N ARG A 64 12.44 -19.03 13.79
CA ARG A 64 11.09 -18.54 13.44
C ARG A 64 10.82 -18.48 11.94
N LYS A 65 11.57 -19.28 11.16
CA LYS A 65 11.39 -19.38 9.72
C LYS A 65 10.49 -20.56 9.39
N ARG A 66 9.49 -20.32 8.55
CA ARG A 66 8.64 -21.37 8.01
C ARG A 66 9.47 -22.37 7.21
N LYS A 67 9.28 -23.65 7.49
CA LYS A 67 9.90 -24.79 6.82
C LYS A 67 8.83 -25.79 6.41
N GLU A 68 9.08 -26.50 5.33
CA GLU A 68 8.20 -27.58 4.89
C GLU A 68 8.42 -28.83 5.75
N MET A 69 7.31 -29.46 6.21
CA MET A 69 7.33 -30.70 6.97
C MET A 69 7.53 -31.88 6.02
N THR A 70 8.70 -32.47 6.04
CA THR A 70 9.02 -33.67 5.29
C THR A 70 8.89 -34.91 6.17
N GLY A 71 8.75 -36.10 5.57
CA GLY A 71 8.68 -37.35 6.34
C GLY A 71 9.89 -37.55 7.27
N ARG A 72 11.08 -37.15 6.85
CA ARG A 72 12.29 -37.19 7.70
C ARG A 72 12.19 -36.25 8.91
N VAL A 73 11.72 -35.03 8.71
CA VAL A 73 11.52 -34.06 9.80
C VAL A 73 10.42 -34.55 10.74
N PHE A 74 9.31 -35.01 10.19
CA PHE A 74 8.18 -35.52 10.96
C PHE A 74 8.59 -36.71 11.82
N ARG A 75 9.33 -37.68 11.26
CA ARG A 75 9.87 -38.81 12.01
C ARG A 75 10.71 -38.33 13.20
N GLY A 76 11.64 -37.41 12.99
CA GLY A 76 12.47 -36.84 14.07
C GLY A 76 11.64 -36.10 15.14
N TRP A 77 10.52 -35.48 14.76
CA TRP A 77 9.59 -34.84 15.69
C TRP A 77 8.83 -35.90 16.50
N VAL A 78 8.35 -36.95 15.84
CA VAL A 78 7.69 -38.09 16.53
C VAL A 78 8.63 -38.68 17.55
N GLU A 79 9.88 -39.01 17.17
CA GLU A 79 10.88 -39.59 18.09
C GLU A 79 11.17 -38.69 19.30
N LYS A 80 10.97 -37.38 19.17
CA LYS A 80 11.30 -36.41 20.22
C LYS A 80 10.11 -36.01 21.11
N PHE A 81 8.91 -35.98 20.58
CA PHE A 81 7.76 -35.38 21.23
C PHE A 81 6.58 -36.34 21.43
N ILE A 82 6.65 -37.54 20.88
CA ILE A 82 5.59 -38.52 21.00
C ILE A 82 6.18 -39.84 21.42
N PHE A 83 5.60 -40.45 22.44
CA PHE A 83 5.91 -41.85 22.80
C PHE A 83 5.11 -42.78 21.89
N VAL A 84 5.79 -43.40 20.93
CA VAL A 84 5.17 -44.42 20.06
C VAL A 84 5.13 -45.73 20.81
N VAL A 85 3.94 -46.28 21.00
CA VAL A 85 3.74 -47.56 21.66
C VAL A 85 3.80 -48.68 20.59
N GLY A 86 4.83 -49.49 20.63
CA GLY A 86 5.01 -50.64 19.73
C GLY A 86 4.42 -51.97 20.27
N GLY A 87 3.98 -51.97 21.52
CA GLY A 87 3.40 -53.14 22.19
C GLY A 87 3.34 -52.95 23.70
N TYR A 88 2.96 -53.99 24.38
CA TYR A 88 2.87 -54.01 25.84
C TYR A 88 3.66 -55.17 26.43
N ASP A 89 4.34 -54.94 27.52
CA ASP A 89 5.01 -56.02 28.26
C ASP A 89 3.97 -57.02 28.82
N LYS A 90 4.16 -58.26 28.52
CA LYS A 90 3.20 -59.32 28.89
C LYS A 90 3.06 -59.57 30.40
N LYS A 91 4.06 -59.19 31.19
CA LYS A 91 4.06 -59.44 32.64
C LYS A 91 3.59 -58.24 33.44
N THR A 92 4.01 -57.04 33.02
CA THR A 92 3.73 -55.81 33.73
C THR A 92 2.59 -54.99 33.12
N GLY A 93 2.18 -55.27 31.87
CA GLY A 93 1.22 -54.45 31.13
C GLY A 93 1.76 -53.08 30.75
N ALA A 94 3.05 -52.80 30.97
CA ALA A 94 3.64 -51.51 30.64
C ALA A 94 3.80 -51.34 29.13
N PRO A 95 3.58 -50.09 28.61
CA PRO A 95 3.79 -49.81 27.19
C PRO A 95 5.27 -49.91 26.84
N GLN A 96 5.59 -50.58 25.75
CA GLN A 96 6.94 -50.69 25.22
C GLN A 96 7.13 -49.69 24.07
N ALA A 97 8.31 -49.02 24.05
CA ALA A 97 8.63 -48.06 22.98
C ALA A 97 8.67 -48.76 21.60
N GLY A 98 7.97 -48.22 20.70
CA GLY A 98 8.02 -48.52 19.26
C GLY A 98 8.84 -47.51 18.48
N SER A 99 9.06 -47.77 17.22
CA SER A 99 9.69 -46.84 16.29
C SER A 99 8.80 -46.57 15.09
N MET A 100 8.93 -45.39 14.50
CA MET A 100 8.29 -45.04 13.25
C MET A 100 9.28 -45.17 12.09
N GLN A 101 8.95 -45.94 11.08
CA GLN A 101 9.78 -46.02 9.88
C GLN A 101 9.61 -44.73 9.05
N LEU A 102 10.63 -44.41 8.22
CA LEU A 102 10.55 -43.22 7.36
C LEU A 102 9.41 -43.31 6.34
N THR A 103 9.15 -44.51 5.82
CA THR A 103 8.01 -44.80 4.94
C THR A 103 6.68 -44.47 5.61
N ASP A 104 6.50 -44.93 6.85
CA ASP A 104 5.28 -44.70 7.62
C ASP A 104 5.09 -43.18 7.88
N ALA A 105 6.18 -42.48 8.18
CA ALA A 105 6.16 -41.04 8.36
C ALA A 105 5.72 -40.28 7.09
N MET A 106 6.22 -40.74 5.93
CA MET A 106 5.82 -40.15 4.64
C MET A 106 4.36 -40.45 4.32
N ASP A 107 3.93 -41.70 4.55
CA ASP A 107 2.56 -42.16 4.26
C ASP A 107 1.54 -41.49 5.18
N VAL A 108 1.85 -41.30 6.48
CA VAL A 108 1.00 -40.57 7.42
C VAL A 108 0.75 -39.11 6.98
N LEU A 109 1.77 -38.41 6.54
CA LEU A 109 1.64 -36.97 6.15
C LEU A 109 0.70 -36.74 4.97
N VAL A 110 0.52 -37.75 4.10
CA VAL A 110 -0.38 -37.60 2.95
C VAL A 110 -1.81 -38.08 3.25
N GLN A 111 -2.03 -38.79 4.37
CA GLN A 111 -3.36 -39.28 4.72
C GLN A 111 -4.33 -38.15 5.08
N PRO A 112 -5.57 -38.17 4.55
CA PRO A 112 -6.60 -37.19 4.92
C PRO A 112 -6.92 -37.16 6.41
N ASP A 113 -6.82 -38.32 7.08
CA ASP A 113 -7.11 -38.43 8.52
C ASP A 113 -6.09 -37.68 9.38
N PHE A 114 -4.81 -37.66 8.99
CA PHE A 114 -3.81 -36.82 9.62
C PHE A 114 -4.08 -35.31 9.35
N ARG A 115 -4.31 -34.98 8.09
CA ARG A 115 -4.49 -33.58 7.68
C ARG A 115 -5.72 -32.90 8.30
N ARG A 116 -6.80 -33.67 8.59
CA ARG A 116 -7.97 -33.14 9.31
C ARG A 116 -7.65 -32.63 10.72
N GLY A 117 -6.63 -33.19 11.36
CA GLY A 117 -6.18 -32.75 12.68
C GLY A 117 -5.23 -31.54 12.64
N VAL A 118 -4.64 -31.25 11.48
CA VAL A 118 -3.67 -30.16 11.33
C VAL A 118 -4.39 -28.82 11.25
N ARG A 119 -3.89 -27.82 12.01
CA ARG A 119 -4.40 -26.46 11.98
C ARG A 119 -4.00 -25.77 10.68
N ARG A 120 -4.97 -25.13 10.04
CA ARG A 120 -4.72 -24.35 8.81
C ARG A 120 -4.37 -22.92 9.17
N ILE A 121 -3.30 -22.40 8.56
CA ILE A 121 -2.96 -20.98 8.62
C ILE A 121 -3.61 -20.29 7.43
N GLU A 122 -4.53 -19.39 7.72
CA GLU A 122 -5.22 -18.56 6.71
C GLU A 122 -4.36 -17.37 6.27
N ALA A 123 -3.58 -16.80 7.19
CA ALA A 123 -2.64 -15.71 6.91
C ALA A 123 -1.44 -15.75 7.87
N GLU A 124 -0.30 -15.25 7.41
CA GLU A 124 0.92 -15.06 8.22
C GLU A 124 1.20 -13.57 8.39
N GLU A 125 1.45 -13.12 9.62
CA GLU A 125 1.69 -11.73 9.97
C GLU A 125 3.04 -11.53 10.63
N ASN A 126 3.73 -10.45 10.24
CA ASN A 126 5.02 -10.08 10.81
C ASN A 126 4.89 -9.17 12.04
N VAL A 127 3.70 -8.63 12.27
CA VAL A 127 3.37 -7.76 13.40
C VAL A 127 1.98 -8.12 13.93
N ARG A 128 1.72 -7.78 15.19
CA ARG A 128 0.43 -8.00 15.82
C ARG A 128 -0.59 -7.02 15.26
N LEU A 129 -1.58 -7.52 14.52
CA LEU A 129 -2.62 -6.71 13.89
C LEU A 129 -3.91 -6.69 14.73
N PRO A 130 -4.72 -5.62 14.63
CA PRO A 130 -5.97 -5.51 15.37
C PRO A 130 -7.02 -6.51 14.89
N VAL A 131 -7.76 -7.06 15.82
CA VAL A 131 -8.89 -7.97 15.60
C VAL A 131 -10.02 -7.64 16.57
N ILE A 132 -11.27 -7.85 16.15
CA ILE A 132 -12.42 -7.82 17.03
C ILE A 132 -12.80 -9.26 17.35
N ARG A 133 -12.85 -9.59 18.65
CA ARG A 133 -13.19 -10.91 19.14
C ARG A 133 -14.70 -11.16 19.07
N GLU A 134 -15.14 -12.40 19.22
CA GLU A 134 -16.56 -12.78 19.22
C GLU A 134 -17.36 -12.08 20.33
N ASP A 135 -16.73 -11.78 21.46
CA ASP A 135 -17.29 -11.00 22.56
C ASP A 135 -17.36 -9.49 22.30
N GLY A 136 -16.90 -9.05 21.13
CA GLY A 136 -16.85 -7.66 20.72
C GLY A 136 -15.62 -6.90 21.16
N ASN A 137 -14.68 -7.48 21.90
CA ASN A 137 -13.48 -6.81 22.36
C ASN A 137 -12.48 -6.56 21.22
N LEU A 138 -11.91 -5.36 21.20
CA LEU A 138 -10.81 -5.01 20.31
C LEU A 138 -9.49 -5.42 20.92
N GLU A 139 -8.73 -6.25 20.23
CA GLU A 139 -7.42 -6.75 20.68
C GLU A 139 -6.41 -6.76 19.54
N LEU A 140 -5.14 -6.91 19.89
CA LEU A 140 -4.09 -7.28 18.95
C LEU A 140 -3.98 -8.81 18.89
N LEU A 141 -3.82 -9.36 17.71
CA LEU A 141 -3.53 -10.79 17.52
C LEU A 141 -2.36 -11.21 18.43
N PRO A 142 -2.44 -12.38 19.07
CA PRO A 142 -1.33 -12.91 19.85
C PRO A 142 -0.17 -13.32 18.93
N GLU A 143 1.02 -13.43 19.46
CA GLU A 143 2.08 -14.17 18.79
C GLU A 143 1.71 -15.66 18.68
N GLY A 144 2.17 -16.32 17.62
CA GLY A 144 1.81 -17.68 17.32
C GLY A 144 0.44 -17.80 16.61
N TYR A 145 -0.17 -18.97 16.73
CA TYR A 145 -1.42 -19.30 16.04
C TYR A 145 -2.65 -18.84 16.82
N ASP A 146 -3.44 -17.97 16.23
CA ASP A 146 -4.73 -17.56 16.76
C ASP A 146 -5.86 -18.46 16.24
N LYS A 147 -6.53 -19.18 17.15
CA LYS A 147 -7.55 -20.18 16.79
C LYS A 147 -8.82 -19.59 16.17
N GLN A 148 -9.19 -18.38 16.56
CA GLN A 148 -10.41 -17.73 16.09
C GLN A 148 -10.27 -17.26 14.63
N THR A 149 -9.12 -16.72 14.29
CA THR A 149 -8.89 -16.14 12.96
C THR A 149 -8.13 -17.05 12.01
N GLY A 150 -7.46 -18.08 12.51
CA GLY A 150 -6.53 -18.90 11.72
C GLY A 150 -5.24 -18.17 11.34
N VAL A 151 -4.98 -17.01 11.93
CA VAL A 151 -3.78 -16.21 11.64
C VAL A 151 -2.61 -16.70 12.49
N TYR A 152 -1.43 -16.74 11.88
CA TYR A 152 -0.18 -16.98 12.59
C TYR A 152 0.66 -15.70 12.61
N THR A 153 0.82 -15.10 13.78
CA THR A 153 1.75 -13.99 13.97
C THR A 153 3.13 -14.52 14.32
N VAL A 154 4.15 -14.10 13.59
CA VAL A 154 5.53 -14.57 13.80
C VAL A 154 5.97 -14.26 15.23
N LEU A 155 6.53 -15.29 15.91
CA LEU A 155 7.03 -15.15 17.27
C LEU A 155 8.16 -14.12 17.35
N GLY A 156 8.11 -13.22 18.35
CA GLY A 156 9.00 -12.07 18.49
C GLY A 156 8.77 -11.05 17.37
N SER A 157 7.52 -10.87 17.00
CA SER A 157 7.06 -9.74 16.20
C SER A 157 7.49 -8.42 16.86
N LEU A 158 7.61 -7.37 16.04
CA LEU A 158 8.01 -6.06 16.54
C LEU A 158 7.00 -5.56 17.58
N ASP A 159 7.46 -5.41 18.83
CA ASP A 159 6.67 -4.85 19.92
C ASP A 159 6.64 -3.32 19.83
N PHE A 160 5.49 -2.72 20.20
CA PHE A 160 5.29 -1.27 20.11
C PHE A 160 4.44 -0.75 21.27
N PRO A 161 4.53 0.55 21.63
CA PRO A 161 3.76 1.15 22.69
C PRO A 161 2.24 1.02 22.46
N LEU A 162 1.52 0.49 23.44
CA LEU A 162 0.07 0.28 23.36
C LEU A 162 -0.72 1.42 24.01
N ASP A 163 -0.07 2.27 24.76
CA ASP A 163 -0.64 3.34 25.59
C ASP A 163 -0.81 4.66 24.86
N TRP A 164 -0.22 4.84 23.67
CA TRP A 164 -0.37 6.08 22.92
C TRP A 164 -1.83 6.43 22.69
N ASP A 165 -2.17 7.70 22.91
CA ASP A 165 -3.47 8.27 22.54
C ASP A 165 -3.48 8.82 21.11
N VAL A 166 -4.64 9.27 20.65
CA VAL A 166 -4.81 9.82 19.30
C VAL A 166 -3.98 11.10 19.07
N ALA A 167 -3.73 11.89 20.12
CA ALA A 167 -2.92 13.12 20.00
C ALA A 167 -1.46 12.78 19.73
N GLN A 168 -0.92 11.77 20.40
CA GLN A 168 0.43 11.24 20.17
C GLN A 168 0.57 10.64 18.75
N GLY A 169 -0.45 9.87 18.32
CA GLY A 169 -0.50 9.34 16.94
C GLY A 169 -0.51 10.45 15.90
N LYS A 170 -1.31 11.50 16.10
CA LYS A 170 -1.32 12.68 15.20
C LYS A 170 -0.01 13.45 15.24
N ALA A 171 0.64 13.55 16.40
CA ALA A 171 1.94 14.21 16.52
C ALA A 171 3.02 13.44 15.75
N TRP A 172 3.02 12.11 15.82
CA TRP A 172 3.89 11.26 15.01
C TRP A 172 3.64 11.50 13.50
N PHE A 173 2.39 11.49 13.07
CA PHE A 173 2.04 11.73 11.67
C PHE A 173 2.54 13.10 11.19
N ARG A 174 2.30 14.17 11.95
CA ARG A 174 2.78 15.51 11.63
C ARG A 174 4.30 15.61 11.58
N LYS A 175 5.00 14.93 12.49
CA LYS A 175 6.46 14.87 12.51
C LYS A 175 7.01 14.37 11.18
N TRP A 176 6.46 13.31 10.64
CA TRP A 176 7.01 12.63 9.48
C TRP A 176 6.41 13.09 8.14
N PHE A 177 5.15 13.47 8.13
CA PHE A 177 4.42 13.81 6.90
C PHE A 177 3.91 15.26 6.88
N GLY A 178 4.08 16.04 7.92
CA GLY A 178 3.59 17.43 7.98
C GLY A 178 4.25 18.38 6.99
N SER A 179 5.42 18.03 6.44
CA SER A 179 6.09 18.77 5.37
C SER A 179 5.70 18.32 3.96
N MET A 180 4.84 17.30 3.82
CA MET A 180 4.37 16.88 2.50
C MET A 180 3.42 17.92 1.90
N PRO A 181 3.56 18.23 0.60
CA PRO A 181 2.76 19.26 -0.06
C PRO A 181 1.37 18.70 -0.45
N PHE A 182 0.56 18.32 0.54
CA PHE A 182 -0.81 17.88 0.27
C PHE A 182 -1.62 18.99 -0.40
N ALA A 183 -2.32 18.67 -1.46
CA ALA A 183 -3.18 19.61 -2.15
C ALA A 183 -4.38 20.06 -1.30
N ASP A 184 -4.85 19.18 -0.43
CA ASP A 184 -6.00 19.40 0.45
C ASP A 184 -5.98 18.46 1.68
N GLU A 185 -6.84 18.73 2.66
CA GLU A 185 -7.00 17.90 3.87
C GLU A 185 -7.45 16.46 3.55
N ARG A 186 -8.17 16.27 2.45
CA ARG A 186 -8.59 14.95 1.99
C ARG A 186 -7.39 14.12 1.53
N SER A 187 -6.45 14.73 0.81
CA SER A 187 -5.22 14.08 0.37
C SER A 187 -4.37 13.61 1.56
N GLU A 188 -4.29 14.43 2.62
CA GLU A 188 -3.69 14.03 3.90
C GLU A 188 -4.42 12.81 4.49
N ALA A 189 -5.76 12.85 4.54
CA ALA A 189 -6.58 11.76 5.04
C ALA A 189 -6.44 10.47 4.22
N VAL A 190 -6.24 10.57 2.90
CA VAL A 190 -5.97 9.40 2.04
C VAL A 190 -4.62 8.78 2.38
N LEU A 191 -3.59 9.57 2.70
CA LEU A 191 -2.33 9.00 3.21
C LEU A 191 -2.56 8.25 4.52
N VAL A 192 -3.31 8.82 5.48
CA VAL A 192 -3.66 8.12 6.74
C VAL A 192 -4.37 6.81 6.47
N ALA A 193 -5.33 6.78 5.53
CA ALA A 193 -5.99 5.55 5.09
C ALA A 193 -5.00 4.55 4.46
N GLY A 194 -4.03 5.03 3.67
CA GLY A 194 -2.97 4.22 3.09
C GLY A 194 -2.07 3.57 4.14
N LEU A 195 -1.66 4.31 5.17
CA LEU A 195 -0.86 3.78 6.27
C LEU A 195 -1.63 2.69 7.07
N LEU A 196 -2.95 2.86 7.20
CA LEU A 196 -3.83 1.92 7.90
C LEU A 196 -4.16 0.67 7.08
N VAL A 197 -4.12 0.69 5.76
CA VAL A 197 -4.74 -0.33 4.90
C VAL A 197 -4.27 -1.77 5.17
N LEU A 198 -3.00 -1.97 5.47
CA LEU A 198 -2.44 -3.26 5.85
C LEU A 198 -2.67 -3.58 7.33
N PHE A 199 -2.69 -2.55 8.17
CA PHE A 199 -2.84 -2.73 9.61
C PHE A 199 -4.25 -3.19 10.00
N VAL A 200 -5.28 -2.71 9.30
CA VAL A 200 -6.69 -3.02 9.62
C VAL A 200 -7.24 -4.28 8.94
N ARG A 201 -6.42 -5.06 8.23
CA ARG A 201 -6.91 -6.13 7.35
C ARG A 201 -7.68 -7.26 8.05
N HIS A 202 -7.49 -7.46 9.35
CA HIS A 202 -8.25 -8.44 10.15
C HIS A 202 -9.45 -7.85 10.89
N LEU A 203 -9.70 -6.53 10.77
CA LEU A 203 -10.94 -5.94 11.22
C LEU A 203 -12.09 -6.24 10.24
N PRO A 204 -13.34 -6.29 10.70
CA PRO A 204 -14.52 -6.44 9.82
C PRO A 204 -14.54 -5.37 8.72
N GLY A 205 -14.50 -5.79 7.46
CA GLY A 205 -14.37 -4.90 6.30
C GLY A 205 -12.94 -4.61 5.84
N GLY A 206 -11.92 -4.93 6.65
CA GLY A 206 -10.52 -4.65 6.32
C GLY A 206 -9.98 -5.46 5.15
N SER A 207 -10.42 -6.72 4.97
CA SER A 207 -10.11 -7.58 3.82
C SER A 207 -11.21 -7.57 2.76
N ALA A 208 -12.20 -6.66 2.83
CA ALA A 208 -13.21 -6.50 1.79
C ALA A 208 -12.58 -5.99 0.48
N LEU A 209 -13.36 -6.00 -0.61
CA LEU A 209 -12.97 -5.26 -1.81
C LEU A 209 -12.75 -3.79 -1.44
N ARG A 210 -11.68 -3.23 -1.95
CA ARG A 210 -11.23 -1.87 -1.61
C ARG A 210 -10.73 -1.13 -2.84
N PRO A 211 -10.88 0.18 -2.89
CA PRO A 211 -10.27 0.98 -3.95
C PRO A 211 -8.74 0.87 -3.88
N GLY A 212 -8.08 1.04 -5.01
CA GLY A 212 -6.63 1.28 -5.01
C GLY A 212 -6.31 2.61 -4.34
N ILE A 213 -5.07 2.76 -3.86
CA ILE A 213 -4.58 4.02 -3.31
C ILE A 213 -3.59 4.59 -4.31
N LEU A 214 -3.88 5.79 -4.79
CA LEU A 214 -3.08 6.49 -5.79
C LEU A 214 -2.41 7.72 -5.17
N PHE A 215 -1.08 7.73 -5.17
CA PHE A 215 -0.29 8.92 -4.85
C PHE A 215 0.16 9.59 -6.14
N GLU A 216 -0.31 10.78 -6.35
CA GLU A 216 -0.06 11.56 -7.56
C GLU A 216 0.52 12.93 -7.22
N ALA A 217 1.33 13.49 -8.08
CA ALA A 217 1.88 14.83 -7.90
C ALA A 217 2.09 15.52 -9.23
N ASN A 218 2.07 16.84 -9.16
CA ASN A 218 2.37 17.71 -10.31
C ASN A 218 3.87 17.72 -10.68
N MET A 219 4.76 17.28 -9.78
CA MET A 219 6.22 17.34 -10.01
C MET A 219 6.94 16.09 -9.49
N ALA A 220 8.06 15.75 -10.13
CA ALA A 220 8.99 14.75 -9.61
C ALA A 220 9.62 15.25 -8.29
N GLY A 221 9.91 14.35 -7.35
CA GLY A 221 10.52 14.72 -6.05
C GLY A 221 9.52 15.17 -4.98
N SER A 222 8.21 15.23 -5.25
CA SER A 222 7.18 15.67 -4.30
C SER A 222 6.93 14.72 -3.13
N GLY A 223 7.48 13.48 -3.13
CA GLY A 223 7.36 12.53 -2.03
C GLY A 223 6.38 11.38 -2.26
N LYS A 224 5.77 11.20 -3.44
CA LYS A 224 4.82 10.13 -3.78
C LYS A 224 5.31 8.73 -3.42
N SER A 225 6.51 8.38 -3.93
CA SER A 225 7.09 7.06 -3.68
C SER A 225 7.37 6.82 -2.19
N VAL A 226 7.71 7.87 -1.45
CA VAL A 226 7.89 7.82 0.02
C VAL A 226 6.57 7.48 0.70
N CYS A 227 5.46 8.14 0.32
CA CYS A 227 4.13 7.84 0.84
C CYS A 227 3.73 6.38 0.56
N GLY A 228 3.89 5.91 -0.69
CA GLY A 228 3.60 4.52 -1.06
C GLY A 228 4.46 3.50 -0.31
N LYS A 229 5.76 3.76 -0.20
CA LYS A 229 6.69 2.91 0.57
C LYS A 229 6.33 2.88 2.06
N ALA A 230 5.98 4.01 2.66
CA ALA A 230 5.58 4.08 4.06
C ALA A 230 4.35 3.19 4.35
N CYS A 231 3.33 3.22 3.47
CA CYS A 231 2.15 2.36 3.60
C CYS A 231 2.50 0.86 3.64
N CYS A 232 3.54 0.44 2.95
CA CYS A 232 4.01 -0.94 2.96
C CYS A 232 4.90 -1.24 4.17
N SER A 233 5.89 -0.38 4.44
CA SER A 233 7.00 -0.65 5.36
C SER A 233 6.56 -0.79 6.81
N ILE A 234 5.51 -0.09 7.25
CA ILE A 234 5.03 -0.16 8.65
C ILE A 234 4.74 -1.60 9.06
N VAL A 235 3.93 -2.30 8.28
CA VAL A 235 3.52 -3.68 8.59
C VAL A 235 4.55 -4.69 8.09
N LEU A 236 5.04 -4.55 6.88
CA LEU A 236 5.89 -5.55 6.24
C LEU A 236 7.37 -5.44 6.63
N GLY A 237 7.84 -4.26 7.01
CA GLY A 237 9.26 -3.97 7.25
C GLY A 237 10.06 -3.63 5.99
N PHE A 238 9.40 -3.64 4.83
CA PHE A 238 9.98 -3.28 3.54
C PHE A 238 8.89 -2.84 2.57
N ALA A 239 9.27 -2.15 1.51
CA ALA A 239 8.37 -1.88 0.38
C ALA A 239 8.77 -2.77 -0.81
N PRO A 240 7.85 -3.57 -1.35
CA PRO A 240 8.12 -4.37 -2.54
C PRO A 240 8.08 -3.46 -3.77
N VAL A 241 9.20 -2.83 -4.11
CA VAL A 241 9.31 -1.91 -5.25
C VAL A 241 9.63 -2.67 -6.52
N GLY A 242 8.72 -2.63 -7.49
CA GLY A 242 8.94 -3.12 -8.85
C GLY A 242 9.84 -2.17 -9.67
N LYS A 243 10.40 -2.66 -10.78
CA LYS A 243 11.14 -1.80 -11.72
C LYS A 243 10.16 -0.94 -12.53
N LYS A 244 10.56 0.29 -12.95
CA LYS A 244 9.82 1.11 -13.91
C LYS A 244 9.47 0.30 -15.15
N LYS A 245 8.18 0.28 -15.57
CA LYS A 245 7.75 -0.57 -16.68
C LYS A 245 6.71 0.08 -17.57
N LYS A 246 6.71 -0.37 -18.83
CA LYS A 246 5.63 -0.11 -19.79
C LYS A 246 4.41 -0.95 -19.42
N GLN A 247 3.23 -0.56 -19.91
CA GLN A 247 1.94 -1.21 -19.58
C GLN A 247 1.93 -2.72 -19.87
N GLU A 248 2.58 -3.18 -20.93
CA GLU A 248 2.70 -4.62 -21.26
C GLU A 248 3.49 -5.45 -20.23
N GLU A 249 4.36 -4.80 -19.46
CA GLU A 249 5.12 -5.43 -18.38
C GLU A 249 4.39 -5.42 -17.05
N MET A 250 3.38 -4.55 -16.91
CA MET A 250 2.57 -4.43 -15.69
C MET A 250 1.74 -5.70 -15.44
N ASP A 251 1.14 -6.28 -16.48
CA ASP A 251 0.38 -7.51 -16.36
C ASP A 251 1.23 -8.68 -15.85
N LYS A 252 2.49 -8.75 -16.29
CA LYS A 252 3.46 -9.75 -15.79
C LYS A 252 3.81 -9.55 -14.32
N GLU A 253 3.92 -8.30 -13.92
CA GLU A 253 4.22 -7.96 -12.54
C GLU A 253 3.04 -8.28 -11.63
N ILE A 254 1.83 -7.92 -12.03
CA ILE A 254 0.59 -8.27 -11.33
C ILE A 254 0.49 -9.80 -11.17
N GLU A 255 0.75 -10.56 -12.24
CA GLU A 255 0.78 -12.02 -12.19
C GLU A 255 1.82 -12.54 -11.18
N ALA A 256 3.02 -11.95 -11.17
CA ALA A 256 4.07 -12.33 -10.23
C ALA A 256 3.67 -12.04 -8.77
N TYR A 257 3.06 -10.87 -8.50
CA TYR A 257 2.53 -10.54 -7.16
C TYR A 257 1.46 -11.53 -6.71
N LEU A 258 0.52 -11.86 -7.58
CA LEU A 258 -0.56 -12.81 -7.27
C LEU A 258 -0.02 -14.23 -7.02
N LYS A 259 0.90 -14.71 -7.85
CA LYS A 259 1.53 -16.02 -7.68
C LYS A 259 2.36 -16.12 -6.41
N SER A 260 3.09 -15.06 -6.06
CA SER A 260 3.86 -14.99 -4.82
C SER A 260 2.99 -14.79 -3.57
N LYS A 261 1.68 -14.55 -3.75
CA LYS A 261 0.76 -14.16 -2.67
C LYS A 261 1.30 -12.97 -1.87
N SER A 262 1.81 -11.99 -2.58
CA SER A 262 2.28 -10.75 -1.96
C SER A 262 1.16 -10.11 -1.13
N PRO A 263 1.43 -9.66 0.09
CA PRO A 263 0.43 -9.03 0.95
C PRO A 263 0.01 -7.63 0.46
N VAL A 264 0.72 -7.07 -0.51
CA VAL A 264 0.44 -5.78 -1.16
C VAL A 264 0.93 -5.82 -2.60
N ILE A 265 0.25 -5.10 -3.48
CA ILE A 265 0.67 -4.84 -4.86
C ILE A 265 1.05 -3.36 -4.93
N PHE A 266 2.35 -3.10 -5.02
CA PHE A 266 2.89 -1.74 -5.06
C PHE A 266 3.51 -1.44 -6.43
N LEU A 267 2.85 -0.58 -7.19
CA LEU A 267 3.25 -0.14 -8.52
C LEU A 267 3.81 1.28 -8.43
N ASP A 268 5.14 1.37 -8.32
CA ASP A 268 5.81 2.65 -8.13
C ASP A 268 6.14 3.32 -9.47
N ASN A 269 5.89 4.62 -9.53
CA ASN A 269 6.25 5.51 -10.62
C ASN A 269 5.69 5.06 -11.99
N LEU A 270 4.39 4.83 -12.03
CA LEU A 270 3.66 4.63 -13.29
C LEU A 270 3.64 5.91 -14.12
N TYR A 271 3.61 5.74 -15.41
CA TYR A 271 3.42 6.82 -16.38
C TYR A 271 2.47 6.39 -17.51
N GLY A 272 1.82 7.36 -18.14
CA GLY A 272 0.83 7.12 -19.19
C GLY A 272 -0.57 6.90 -18.61
N SER A 273 -1.22 5.79 -18.94
CA SER A 273 -2.63 5.57 -18.61
C SER A 273 -2.84 4.56 -17.48
N LEU A 274 -3.75 4.89 -16.54
CA LEU A 274 -4.30 3.94 -15.57
C LEU A 274 -5.34 2.99 -16.17
N LYS A 275 -5.64 3.11 -17.46
CA LYS A 275 -6.58 2.24 -18.18
C LYS A 275 -5.94 0.87 -18.40
N SER A 276 -6.07 -0.03 -17.42
CA SER A 276 -5.61 -1.41 -17.52
C SER A 276 -6.71 -2.34 -17.06
N ALA A 277 -7.12 -3.25 -17.95
CA ALA A 277 -8.11 -4.26 -17.62
C ALA A 277 -7.67 -5.15 -16.45
N SER A 278 -6.37 -5.43 -16.35
CA SER A 278 -5.78 -6.23 -15.27
C SER A 278 -5.82 -5.49 -13.94
N LEU A 279 -5.52 -4.17 -13.91
CA LEU A 279 -5.65 -3.35 -12.70
C LEU A 279 -7.11 -3.21 -12.28
N ASP A 280 -8.00 -3.00 -13.24
CA ASP A 280 -9.43 -2.90 -12.99
C ASP A 280 -9.98 -4.18 -12.38
N GLN A 281 -9.63 -5.34 -12.96
CA GLN A 281 -10.00 -6.65 -12.43
C GLN A 281 -9.41 -6.87 -11.04
N LEU A 282 -8.16 -6.47 -10.82
CA LEU A 282 -7.47 -6.59 -9.55
C LEU A 282 -8.18 -5.85 -8.41
N ILE A 283 -8.67 -4.64 -8.68
CA ILE A 283 -9.36 -3.80 -7.69
C ILE A 283 -10.79 -4.29 -7.44
N THR A 284 -11.47 -4.78 -8.50
CA THR A 284 -12.90 -5.10 -8.44
C THR A 284 -13.23 -6.56 -8.19
N SER A 285 -12.22 -7.46 -8.17
CA SER A 285 -12.44 -8.90 -8.04
C SER A 285 -11.65 -9.51 -6.90
N LYS A 286 -12.34 -10.25 -6.02
CA LYS A 286 -11.70 -11.05 -4.95
C LYS A 286 -11.01 -12.31 -5.46
N VAL A 287 -11.45 -12.81 -6.61
CA VAL A 287 -10.88 -14.00 -7.24
C VAL A 287 -10.51 -13.64 -8.66
N ILE A 288 -9.27 -13.88 -9.01
CA ILE A 288 -8.73 -13.55 -10.32
C ILE A 288 -8.30 -14.85 -11.00
N THR A 289 -8.76 -15.03 -12.24
CA THR A 289 -8.35 -16.11 -13.10
C THR A 289 -7.54 -15.56 -14.25
N PHE A 290 -6.34 -16.08 -14.44
CA PHE A 290 -5.47 -15.69 -15.55
C PHE A 290 -4.74 -16.91 -16.12
N ARG A 291 -4.30 -16.77 -17.35
CA ARG A 291 -3.51 -17.79 -18.03
C ARG A 291 -2.03 -17.58 -17.70
N GLY A 292 -1.38 -18.62 -17.14
CA GLY A 292 0.05 -18.54 -16.81
C GLY A 292 0.90 -18.26 -18.06
N MET A 293 1.84 -17.34 -17.93
CA MET A 293 2.71 -16.97 -19.05
C MET A 293 3.58 -18.15 -19.49
N GLY A 294 3.55 -18.44 -20.79
CA GLY A 294 4.32 -19.55 -21.39
C GLY A 294 3.71 -20.94 -21.22
N GLY A 295 2.53 -21.04 -20.60
CA GLY A 295 1.82 -22.30 -20.38
C GLY A 295 0.36 -22.25 -20.83
N GLN A 296 -0.32 -23.43 -20.79
CA GLN A 296 -1.77 -23.54 -21.00
C GLN A 296 -2.54 -23.59 -19.67
N GLU A 297 -1.84 -23.55 -18.54
CA GLU A 297 -2.47 -23.64 -17.22
C GLU A 297 -3.24 -22.36 -16.88
N MET A 298 -4.47 -22.54 -16.42
CA MET A 298 -5.29 -21.49 -15.84
C MET A 298 -5.06 -21.45 -14.33
N TRP A 299 -4.71 -20.30 -13.82
CA TRP A 299 -4.54 -20.04 -12.40
C TRP A 299 -5.74 -19.27 -11.87
N THR A 300 -6.31 -19.75 -10.77
CA THR A 300 -7.38 -19.04 -10.04
C THR A 300 -6.86 -18.74 -8.65
N LEU A 301 -6.65 -17.46 -8.36
CA LEU A 301 -6.06 -17.00 -7.11
C LEU A 301 -6.99 -16.01 -6.42
N ARG A 302 -7.04 -16.11 -5.11
CA ARG A 302 -7.70 -15.12 -4.26
C ARG A 302 -6.84 -13.86 -4.19
N ASN A 303 -7.48 -12.71 -4.32
CA ASN A 303 -6.87 -11.39 -4.26
C ASN A 303 -7.35 -10.65 -3.00
N ASP A 304 -6.53 -10.66 -1.97
CA ASP A 304 -6.76 -9.92 -0.73
C ASP A 304 -5.75 -8.77 -0.55
N ALA A 305 -4.82 -8.58 -1.51
CA ALA A 305 -3.80 -7.56 -1.46
C ALA A 305 -4.36 -6.16 -1.81
N PRO A 306 -4.08 -5.11 -1.02
CA PRO A 306 -4.32 -3.74 -1.45
C PRO A 306 -3.41 -3.38 -2.62
N VAL A 307 -3.93 -2.52 -3.51
CA VAL A 307 -3.19 -1.95 -4.63
C VAL A 307 -2.77 -0.54 -4.27
N ILE A 308 -1.47 -0.26 -4.31
CA ILE A 308 -0.89 1.05 -4.10
C ILE A 308 -0.17 1.45 -5.38
N VAL A 309 -0.45 2.64 -5.86
CA VAL A 309 0.10 3.17 -7.11
C VAL A 309 0.69 4.54 -6.86
N THR A 310 1.84 4.82 -7.45
CA THR A 310 2.37 6.18 -7.53
C THR A 310 2.59 6.57 -8.99
N GLY A 311 2.37 7.82 -9.33
CA GLY A 311 2.58 8.28 -10.70
C GLY A 311 2.58 9.80 -10.83
N ASN A 312 2.99 10.28 -12.00
CA ASN A 312 2.84 11.67 -12.42
C ASN A 312 1.88 11.71 -13.58
N ASP A 313 0.97 12.67 -13.55
CA ASP A 313 0.10 13.02 -14.67
C ASP A 313 -0.50 11.80 -15.41
N LEU A 314 -1.06 10.88 -14.61
CA LEU A 314 -1.65 9.67 -15.16
C LEU A 314 -2.97 10.00 -15.88
N GLU A 315 -3.09 9.56 -17.12
CA GLU A 315 -4.37 9.61 -17.83
C GLU A 315 -5.40 8.74 -17.11
N LYS A 316 -6.48 9.37 -16.65
CA LYS A 316 -7.57 8.75 -15.91
C LYS A 316 -8.85 8.85 -16.72
N ASN A 317 -9.68 7.81 -16.66
CA ASN A 317 -11.07 7.87 -17.10
C ASN A 317 -11.98 7.98 -15.87
N GLU A 318 -13.27 8.20 -16.07
CA GLU A 318 -14.28 8.26 -14.99
C GLU A 318 -14.25 7.01 -14.10
N ASP A 319 -13.98 5.83 -14.68
CA ASP A 319 -13.86 4.57 -13.95
C ASP A 319 -12.64 4.53 -13.02
N ALA A 320 -11.50 5.06 -13.46
CA ALA A 320 -10.31 5.16 -12.62
C ALA A 320 -10.56 6.07 -11.41
N PHE A 321 -11.26 7.20 -11.59
CA PHE A 321 -11.63 8.07 -10.48
C PHE A 321 -12.49 7.37 -9.43
N ARG A 322 -13.35 6.45 -9.83
CA ARG A 322 -14.20 5.69 -8.88
C ARG A 322 -13.46 4.57 -8.16
N ARG A 323 -12.36 4.08 -8.72
CA ARG A 323 -11.63 2.90 -8.24
C ARG A 323 -10.41 3.21 -7.39
N TYR A 324 -10.03 4.47 -7.27
CA TYR A 324 -8.86 4.88 -6.49
C TYR A 324 -9.20 5.94 -5.45
N LEU A 325 -8.62 5.81 -4.27
CA LEU A 325 -8.46 6.92 -3.33
C LEU A 325 -7.23 7.70 -3.75
N GLN A 326 -7.41 8.95 -4.13
CA GLN A 326 -6.33 9.78 -4.68
C GLN A 326 -5.77 10.70 -3.60
N CYS A 327 -4.48 10.57 -3.32
CA CYS A 327 -3.70 11.53 -2.55
C CYS A 327 -2.94 12.42 -3.53
N LEU A 328 -3.29 13.68 -3.61
CA LEU A 328 -2.67 14.65 -4.48
C LEU A 328 -1.61 15.44 -3.71
N LEU A 329 -0.38 15.43 -4.24
CA LEU A 329 0.72 16.25 -3.74
C LEU A 329 0.96 17.37 -4.75
N PHE A 330 0.82 18.62 -4.30
CA PHE A 330 0.97 19.78 -5.15
C PHE A 330 2.14 20.64 -4.69
N GLU A 331 3.28 20.44 -5.33
CA GLU A 331 4.49 21.22 -5.05
C GLU A 331 4.48 22.53 -5.85
N THR A 332 4.65 23.64 -5.15
CA THR A 332 4.68 24.99 -5.76
C THR A 332 6.08 25.51 -5.97
N GLY A 333 7.12 24.82 -5.44
CA GLY A 333 8.51 25.20 -5.50
C GLY A 333 9.40 24.15 -6.14
N ASP A 334 10.70 24.41 -6.10
CA ASP A 334 11.70 23.36 -6.41
C ASP A 334 11.69 22.33 -5.28
N PRO A 335 11.31 21.08 -5.53
CA PRO A 335 11.26 20.04 -4.51
C PRO A 335 12.61 19.82 -3.81
N ASN A 336 13.73 20.12 -4.50
CA ASN A 336 15.08 19.98 -3.94
C ASN A 336 15.41 21.07 -2.91
N LYS A 337 14.66 22.16 -2.89
CA LYS A 337 14.83 23.26 -1.94
C LYS A 337 13.84 23.21 -0.78
N ARG A 338 12.93 22.23 -0.79
CA ARG A 338 11.96 22.05 0.31
C ARG A 338 12.71 21.68 1.59
N GLU A 339 12.48 22.45 2.65
CA GLU A 339 12.98 22.10 3.98
C GLU A 339 12.17 20.91 4.52
N VAL A 340 12.80 19.76 4.58
CA VAL A 340 12.24 18.55 5.18
C VAL A 340 12.83 18.39 6.57
N GLN A 341 12.02 18.56 7.61
CA GLN A 341 12.48 18.46 9.00
C GLN A 341 12.96 17.04 9.34
N HIS A 342 12.32 16.03 8.79
CA HIS A 342 12.63 14.61 8.99
C HIS A 342 12.64 13.89 7.64
N LEU A 343 13.83 13.50 7.20
CA LEU A 343 13.97 12.76 5.94
C LEU A 343 13.43 11.35 6.12
N LEU A 344 12.53 10.95 5.23
CA LEU A 344 12.04 9.57 5.10
C LEU A 344 12.71 8.91 3.90
N ASP A 345 13.79 8.22 4.16
CA ASP A 345 14.46 7.34 3.18
C ASP A 345 14.15 5.86 3.46
N ASP A 346 14.71 4.97 2.66
CA ASP A 346 14.48 3.54 2.77
C ASP A 346 15.08 2.96 4.08
N ASP A 347 16.15 3.53 4.60
CA ASP A 347 16.78 3.11 5.86
C ASP A 347 15.87 3.47 7.05
N VAL A 348 15.34 4.69 7.08
CA VAL A 348 14.38 5.12 8.11
C VAL A 348 13.11 4.28 8.04
N LEU A 349 12.52 4.12 6.83
CA LEU A 349 11.28 3.37 6.65
C LEU A 349 11.38 1.89 7.03
N SER A 350 12.59 1.30 6.96
CA SER A 350 12.86 -0.08 7.37
C SER A 350 13.31 -0.21 8.82
N SER A 351 13.64 0.90 9.50
CA SER A 351 14.13 0.87 10.87
C SER A 351 13.04 0.39 11.86
N GLU A 352 13.47 -0.39 12.86
CA GLU A 352 12.54 -0.86 13.90
C GLU A 352 11.99 0.29 14.73
N GLU A 353 12.77 1.33 14.99
CA GLU A 353 12.36 2.49 15.78
C GLU A 353 11.19 3.23 15.09
N TRP A 354 11.36 3.58 13.81
CA TRP A 354 10.32 4.26 13.05
C TRP A 354 9.04 3.41 12.94
N ARG A 355 9.20 2.12 12.64
CA ARG A 355 8.07 1.19 12.50
C ARG A 355 7.32 0.99 13.82
N ARG A 356 8.05 0.91 14.94
CA ARG A 356 7.47 0.78 16.28
C ARG A 356 6.57 1.96 16.61
N ASP A 357 7.07 3.18 16.38
CA ASP A 357 6.30 4.39 16.62
C ASP A 357 5.12 4.52 15.64
N ALA A 358 5.32 4.14 14.37
CA ALA A 358 4.27 4.08 13.38
C ALA A 358 3.12 3.14 13.79
N LEU A 359 3.45 1.91 14.22
CA LEU A 359 2.46 0.95 14.70
C LEU A 359 1.71 1.46 15.94
N ALA A 360 2.41 2.13 16.86
CA ALA A 360 1.77 2.78 18.02
C ALA A 360 0.79 3.88 17.59
N ALA A 361 1.17 4.70 16.60
CA ALA A 361 0.29 5.72 16.04
C ALA A 361 -0.95 5.11 15.40
N LEU A 362 -0.78 4.09 14.54
CA LEU A 362 -1.93 3.42 13.91
C LEU A 362 -2.84 2.73 14.95
N TRP A 363 -2.26 2.09 15.96
CA TRP A 363 -3.03 1.48 17.04
C TRP A 363 -3.81 2.53 17.83
N SER A 364 -3.24 3.70 18.08
CA SER A 364 -3.94 4.81 18.75
C SER A 364 -5.17 5.28 17.96
N PHE A 365 -5.09 5.28 16.63
CA PHE A 365 -6.22 5.61 15.76
C PHE A 365 -7.34 4.56 15.85
N ILE A 366 -6.99 3.29 15.87
CA ILE A 366 -7.97 2.21 16.04
C ILE A 366 -8.65 2.29 17.41
N LYS A 367 -7.89 2.52 18.48
CA LYS A 367 -8.45 2.71 19.84
C LYS A 367 -9.38 3.93 19.91
N CYS A 368 -9.03 5.02 19.24
CA CYS A 368 -9.87 6.21 19.18
C CYS A 368 -11.23 5.92 18.50
N TRP A 369 -11.19 5.19 17.39
CA TRP A 369 -12.39 4.74 16.69
C TRP A 369 -13.24 3.79 17.55
N ASP A 370 -12.61 2.84 18.23
CA ASP A 370 -13.25 1.89 19.13
C ASP A 370 -13.94 2.60 20.31
N ALA A 371 -13.23 3.50 20.99
CA ALA A 371 -13.73 4.28 22.11
C ALA A 371 -14.94 5.18 21.76
N LYS A 372 -15.08 5.54 20.48
CA LYS A 372 -16.24 6.28 19.95
C LYS A 372 -17.40 5.37 19.52
N GLY A 373 -17.34 4.08 19.84
CA GLY A 373 -18.37 3.10 19.48
C GLY A 373 -18.31 2.64 18.03
N ARG A 374 -17.14 2.73 17.39
CA ARG A 374 -16.87 2.23 16.03
C ARG A 374 -17.80 2.86 14.97
N PRO A 375 -17.87 4.19 14.87
CA PRO A 375 -18.74 4.83 13.89
C PRO A 375 -18.36 4.37 12.48
N ALA A 376 -19.39 4.11 11.65
CA ALA A 376 -19.19 3.86 10.24
C ALA A 376 -18.90 5.17 9.49
N GLY A 377 -18.07 5.10 8.45
CA GLY A 377 -17.88 6.25 7.55
C GLY A 377 -19.19 6.65 6.87
N ALA A 378 -19.43 7.95 6.74
CA ALA A 378 -20.65 8.51 6.15
C ALA A 378 -20.73 8.27 4.64
N THR A 379 -19.60 8.33 3.95
CA THR A 379 -19.50 8.15 2.49
C THR A 379 -19.26 6.69 2.15
N THR A 380 -20.01 6.17 1.18
CA THR A 380 -19.86 4.79 0.70
C THR A 380 -19.55 4.80 -0.79
N LEU A 381 -18.44 4.16 -1.16
CA LEU A 381 -18.09 3.95 -2.56
C LEU A 381 -18.73 2.66 -3.06
N GLY A 382 -19.41 2.71 -4.21
CA GLY A 382 -20.00 1.53 -4.85
C GLY A 382 -18.96 0.44 -5.11
N SER A 383 -19.29 -0.80 -4.83
CA SER A 383 -18.43 -1.98 -4.82
C SER A 383 -17.42 -2.07 -3.66
N PHE A 384 -17.28 -1.04 -2.83
CA PHE A 384 -16.32 -0.97 -1.72
C PHE A 384 -16.98 -0.61 -0.38
N GLU A 385 -18.25 -0.94 -0.22
CA GLU A 385 -19.10 -0.46 0.90
C GLU A 385 -18.52 -0.82 2.26
N GLN A 386 -18.08 -2.06 2.45
CA GLN A 386 -17.55 -2.53 3.73
C GLN A 386 -16.24 -1.82 4.10
N PHE A 387 -15.34 -1.70 3.12
CA PHE A 387 -14.10 -0.96 3.30
C PHE A 387 -14.35 0.52 3.58
N SER A 388 -15.28 1.14 2.85
CA SER A 388 -15.65 2.54 3.01
C SER A 388 -16.16 2.84 4.42
N ARG A 389 -17.04 1.98 4.94
CA ARG A 389 -17.59 2.12 6.30
C ARG A 389 -16.48 2.02 7.35
N LEU A 390 -15.57 1.06 7.22
CA LEU A 390 -14.46 0.89 8.15
C LEU A 390 -13.47 2.04 8.07
N MET A 391 -12.88 2.26 6.89
CA MET A 391 -11.78 3.20 6.73
C MET A 391 -12.21 4.66 6.93
N GLY A 392 -13.36 5.05 6.34
CA GLY A 392 -13.96 6.37 6.58
C GLY A 392 -14.27 6.58 8.07
N GLY A 393 -14.80 5.54 8.73
CA GLY A 393 -15.09 5.59 10.17
C GLY A 393 -13.85 5.81 11.03
N ILE A 394 -12.76 5.06 10.78
CA ILE A 394 -11.52 5.19 11.55
C ILE A 394 -10.91 6.58 11.34
N VAL A 395 -10.72 6.99 10.09
CA VAL A 395 -10.02 8.24 9.75
C VAL A 395 -10.77 9.46 10.28
N THR A 396 -12.10 9.52 10.09
CA THR A 396 -12.92 10.63 10.57
C THR A 396 -13.07 10.63 12.09
N ALA A 397 -13.12 9.46 12.74
CA ALA A 397 -13.11 9.38 14.20
C ALA A 397 -11.84 9.99 14.81
N CYS A 398 -10.72 9.93 14.11
CA CYS A 398 -9.47 10.56 14.53
C CYS A 398 -9.42 12.08 14.23
N GLY A 399 -10.48 12.64 13.63
CA GLY A 399 -10.55 14.07 13.30
C GLY A 399 -9.70 14.46 12.09
N TYR A 400 -9.55 13.58 11.12
CA TYR A 400 -9.11 13.87 9.77
C TYR A 400 -10.32 14.08 8.85
N ALA A 401 -10.12 14.69 7.70
CA ALA A 401 -11.11 14.75 6.64
C ALA A 401 -11.55 13.35 6.19
N ASN A 402 -12.66 13.24 5.51
CA ASN A 402 -13.11 11.95 4.99
C ASN A 402 -12.31 11.58 3.72
N PRO A 403 -11.50 10.50 3.74
CA PRO A 403 -10.67 10.11 2.59
C PRO A 403 -11.49 9.63 1.39
N LEU A 404 -12.78 9.33 1.59
CA LEU A 404 -13.69 8.79 0.58
C LEU A 404 -14.52 9.88 -0.12
N GLU A 405 -14.51 11.10 0.39
CA GLU A 405 -15.13 12.23 -0.29
C GLU A 405 -14.35 12.55 -1.55
N ARG A 406 -15.10 12.85 -2.60
CA ARG A 406 -14.50 13.34 -3.83
C ARG A 406 -14.46 14.85 -3.77
N PRO A 407 -13.40 15.47 -4.27
CA PRO A 407 -13.44 16.90 -4.54
C PRO A 407 -14.64 17.15 -5.47
N VAL A 408 -15.42 18.16 -5.18
CA VAL A 408 -16.56 18.60 -6.01
C VAL A 408 -16.12 18.90 -7.46
N GLU A 409 -14.82 19.11 -7.64
CA GLU A 409 -14.17 19.47 -8.90
C GLU A 409 -13.66 18.27 -9.72
N ASP A 410 -13.67 17.05 -9.18
CA ASP A 410 -13.17 15.84 -9.86
C ASP A 410 -14.22 15.13 -10.73
N GLU A 411 -15.43 15.66 -10.82
CA GLU A 411 -16.39 15.20 -11.83
C GLU A 411 -15.92 15.64 -13.21
N GLY A 412 -15.00 14.87 -13.80
CA GLY A 412 -14.64 15.03 -15.21
C GLY A 412 -13.63 16.14 -15.52
N VAL A 413 -12.61 16.36 -14.67
CA VAL A 413 -11.48 17.20 -15.05
C VAL A 413 -10.73 16.52 -16.20
N SER A 414 -10.90 17.07 -17.40
CA SER A 414 -10.11 16.64 -18.56
C SER A 414 -8.61 16.90 -18.28
N PRO A 415 -7.68 16.14 -18.89
CA PRO A 415 -6.24 16.43 -18.82
C PRO A 415 -5.93 17.90 -19.11
N GLU A 416 -6.62 18.46 -20.09
CA GLU A 416 -6.56 19.88 -20.47
C GLU A 416 -6.91 20.84 -19.31
N MET A 417 -7.86 20.46 -18.46
CA MET A 417 -8.26 21.25 -17.30
C MET A 417 -7.26 21.09 -16.14
N ALA A 418 -6.67 19.91 -15.98
CA ALA A 418 -5.61 19.69 -15.00
C ALA A 418 -4.37 20.54 -15.35
N ASP A 419 -3.97 20.54 -16.62
CA ASP A 419 -2.89 21.40 -17.14
C ASP A 419 -3.21 22.87 -16.96
N PHE A 420 -4.45 23.27 -17.20
CA PHE A 420 -4.88 24.67 -16.97
C PHE A 420 -4.78 25.06 -15.47
N ARG A 421 -5.17 24.20 -14.56
CA ARG A 421 -5.03 24.45 -13.11
C ARG A 421 -3.56 24.53 -12.71
N ALA A 422 -2.71 23.65 -13.22
CA ALA A 422 -1.27 23.69 -12.98
C ALA A 422 -0.67 25.02 -13.51
N LEU A 423 -1.06 25.44 -14.69
CA LEU A 423 -0.66 26.74 -15.26
C LEU A 423 -1.05 27.91 -14.36
N VAL A 424 -2.33 27.97 -13.94
CA VAL A 424 -2.82 29.03 -13.05
C VAL A 424 -2.08 28.99 -11.70
N GLY A 425 -1.79 27.78 -11.18
CA GLY A 425 -1.00 27.59 -9.96
C GLY A 425 0.41 28.17 -10.09
N GLY A 426 1.10 27.90 -11.19
CA GLY A 426 2.43 28.45 -11.47
C GLY A 426 2.42 29.98 -11.62
N LEU A 427 1.40 30.54 -12.29
CA LEU A 427 1.22 31.99 -12.40
C LEU A 427 0.88 32.63 -11.03
N TYR A 428 0.01 32.00 -10.26
CA TYR A 428 -0.34 32.43 -8.90
C TYR A 428 0.89 32.48 -8.00
N LYS A 429 1.74 31.45 -8.04
CA LYS A 429 3.00 31.46 -7.31
C LYS A 429 3.87 32.66 -7.68
N ARG A 430 4.06 32.94 -8.96
CA ARG A 430 4.84 34.10 -9.42
C ARG A 430 4.25 35.44 -8.93
N MET A 431 2.91 35.50 -8.77
CA MET A 431 2.22 36.61 -8.20
C MET A 431 2.52 36.76 -6.70
N VAL A 432 2.45 35.65 -5.96
CA VAL A 432 2.75 35.62 -4.51
C VAL A 432 4.23 35.96 -4.25
N ASP A 433 5.15 35.45 -5.06
CA ASP A 433 6.59 35.74 -4.96
C ASP A 433 6.89 37.22 -5.19
N ARG A 434 5.97 37.99 -5.82
CA ARG A 434 6.03 39.44 -6.00
C ARG A 434 5.30 40.23 -4.90
N GLU A 435 4.76 39.52 -3.90
CA GLU A 435 3.92 40.10 -2.83
C GLU A 435 2.66 40.85 -3.37
N GLU A 436 2.13 40.40 -4.51
CA GLU A 436 0.96 40.97 -5.16
C GLU A 436 -0.30 40.12 -4.89
N THR A 437 -1.46 40.72 -4.79
CA THR A 437 -2.78 40.06 -4.70
C THR A 437 -3.46 39.93 -6.06
N SER A 438 -2.95 40.60 -7.07
CA SER A 438 -3.37 40.52 -8.46
C SER A 438 -2.20 40.86 -9.37
N ALA A 439 -1.94 40.02 -10.36
CA ALA A 439 -0.83 40.18 -11.31
C ALA A 439 -1.30 40.07 -12.76
N ILE A 440 -0.52 40.72 -13.65
CA ILE A 440 -0.75 40.71 -15.10
C ILE A 440 0.34 39.89 -15.75
N PHE A 441 -0.06 38.96 -16.60
CA PHE A 441 0.81 38.05 -17.34
C PHE A 441 0.56 38.15 -18.86
N GLY A 442 1.59 37.85 -19.67
CA GLY A 442 1.48 37.67 -21.10
C GLY A 442 1.38 36.18 -21.47
N TYR A 443 1.22 35.90 -22.74
CA TYR A 443 1.29 34.52 -23.23
C TYR A 443 2.69 33.91 -23.05
N GLU A 444 3.73 34.74 -23.10
CA GLU A 444 5.11 34.34 -22.83
C GLU A 444 5.30 33.83 -21.41
N ASP A 445 4.69 34.47 -20.42
CA ASP A 445 4.69 34.02 -19.03
C ASP A 445 3.99 32.67 -18.88
N CYS A 446 2.84 32.50 -19.57
CA CYS A 446 2.12 31.24 -19.59
C CYS A 446 2.96 30.10 -20.20
N ALA A 447 3.61 30.37 -21.33
CA ALA A 447 4.46 29.40 -22.01
C ALA A 447 5.72 29.05 -21.19
N GLN A 448 6.25 30.02 -20.46
CA GLN A 448 7.39 29.77 -19.58
C GLN A 448 6.98 28.87 -18.40
N VAL A 449 5.85 29.15 -17.75
CA VAL A 449 5.31 28.29 -16.67
C VAL A 449 4.98 26.91 -17.23
N ALA A 450 4.39 26.82 -18.41
CA ALA A 450 4.06 25.54 -19.03
C ALA A 450 5.31 24.67 -19.29
N ARG A 451 6.42 25.28 -19.73
CA ARG A 451 7.72 24.59 -19.90
C ARG A 451 8.30 24.14 -18.57
N GLU A 452 8.25 24.99 -17.56
CA GLU A 452 8.75 24.66 -16.21
C GLU A 452 8.00 23.47 -15.59
N LEU A 453 6.71 23.35 -15.92
CA LEU A 453 5.82 22.29 -15.40
C LEU A 453 5.72 21.08 -16.35
N ASP A 454 6.34 21.14 -17.54
CA ASP A 454 6.24 20.11 -18.60
C ASP A 454 4.77 19.77 -18.98
N ILE A 455 3.94 20.83 -19.12
CA ILE A 455 2.54 20.76 -19.52
C ILE A 455 2.35 21.41 -20.89
N PHE A 456 1.26 21.03 -21.59
CA PHE A 456 0.92 21.54 -22.94
C PHE A 456 2.01 21.28 -23.99
N GLY A 457 2.67 20.10 -23.96
CA GLY A 457 3.75 19.76 -24.87
C GLY A 457 3.48 20.07 -26.34
N ASP A 458 2.24 19.85 -26.81
CA ASP A 458 1.82 20.16 -28.19
C ASP A 458 1.66 21.67 -28.46
N MET A 459 1.48 22.51 -27.42
CA MET A 459 1.27 23.95 -27.56
C MET A 459 2.52 24.78 -27.27
N VAL A 460 3.48 24.21 -26.57
CA VAL A 460 4.73 24.89 -26.18
C VAL A 460 5.81 24.68 -27.23
N GLY A 461 5.57 23.75 -28.18
CA GLY A 461 6.50 23.40 -29.25
C GLY A 461 7.78 22.73 -28.76
N ASP A 462 8.38 21.93 -29.63
CA ASP A 462 9.74 21.44 -29.38
C ASP A 462 10.66 22.67 -29.24
N TYR A 463 11.32 22.85 -28.08
CA TYR A 463 12.23 23.98 -27.80
C TYR A 463 13.24 24.19 -28.95
N GLU A 464 13.67 23.13 -29.61
CA GLU A 464 14.49 23.15 -30.81
C GLU A 464 13.74 23.69 -32.04
N HIS A 465 12.41 23.50 -32.16
CA HIS A 465 11.61 24.04 -33.25
C HIS A 465 11.33 25.53 -33.06
N GLY A 466 11.00 25.97 -31.86
CA GLY A 466 10.86 27.39 -31.51
C GLY A 466 12.17 28.15 -31.71
N LYS A 467 13.30 27.55 -31.30
CA LYS A 467 14.64 28.07 -31.54
C LYS A 467 14.96 28.23 -33.04
N ARG A 468 14.59 27.25 -33.88
CA ARG A 468 14.77 27.30 -35.34
C ARG A 468 13.82 28.31 -36.02
N ALA A 469 12.60 28.48 -35.51
CA ALA A 469 11.64 29.46 -36.05
C ALA A 469 12.04 30.91 -35.71
N ALA A 470 12.55 31.18 -34.49
CA ALA A 470 13.10 32.47 -34.09
C ALA A 470 14.39 32.83 -34.89
N ILE A 471 15.24 31.84 -35.16
CA ILE A 471 16.46 32.02 -35.97
C ILE A 471 16.15 32.32 -37.44
N ARG A 472 15.00 31.88 -37.98
CA ARG A 472 14.58 32.16 -39.37
C ARG A 472 14.00 33.56 -39.59
N GLN A 473 13.75 34.36 -38.55
CA GLN A 473 13.42 35.76 -38.70
C GLN A 473 14.70 36.57 -38.95
N ASP A 474 15.06 36.72 -40.19
CA ASP A 474 16.32 37.31 -40.71
C ASP A 474 16.60 38.80 -40.35
N LYS A 475 15.99 39.34 -39.34
CA LYS A 475 16.11 40.74 -38.93
C LYS A 475 16.77 41.00 -37.57
N LEU A 476 17.17 39.96 -36.84
CA LEU A 476 17.79 40.08 -35.53
C LEU A 476 19.31 39.81 -35.58
N SER A 477 20.10 40.58 -34.85
CA SER A 477 21.53 40.30 -34.64
C SER A 477 21.74 38.98 -33.88
N ALA A 478 22.96 38.41 -33.89
CA ALA A 478 23.25 37.18 -33.17
C ALA A 478 23.02 37.26 -31.67
N GLU A 479 23.29 38.43 -31.06
CA GLU A 479 23.04 38.73 -29.62
C GLU A 479 21.55 38.84 -29.33
N GLU A 480 20.77 39.54 -30.17
CA GLU A 480 19.33 39.65 -30.05
C GLU A 480 18.63 38.30 -30.25
N ARG A 481 19.15 37.43 -31.09
CA ARG A 481 18.67 36.04 -31.27
C ARG A 481 18.93 35.19 -30.04
N SER A 482 20.12 35.31 -29.41
CA SER A 482 20.42 34.62 -28.15
C SER A 482 19.51 35.11 -27.03
N PHE A 483 19.34 36.40 -26.90
CA PHE A 483 18.47 37.01 -25.92
C PHE A 483 16.97 36.68 -26.12
N ALA A 484 16.54 36.62 -27.39
CA ALA A 484 15.16 36.23 -27.73
C ALA A 484 14.87 34.76 -27.36
N VAL A 485 15.87 33.88 -27.46
CA VAL A 485 15.75 32.48 -27.05
C VAL A 485 15.64 32.32 -25.55
N ASP A 486 16.43 33.09 -24.80
CA ASP A 486 16.42 33.08 -23.33
C ASP A 486 15.14 33.70 -22.75
N MET A 487 14.49 34.63 -23.48
CA MET A 487 13.24 35.32 -23.07
C MET A 487 11.96 34.58 -23.47
N GLY A 488 12.05 33.40 -24.10
CA GLY A 488 10.87 32.55 -24.33
C GLY A 488 9.90 33.04 -25.41
N TYR A 489 10.37 33.67 -26.48
CA TYR A 489 9.53 34.15 -27.58
C TYR A 489 8.69 33.04 -28.24
N LEU A 490 7.37 33.29 -28.33
CA LEU A 490 6.43 32.41 -29.01
C LEU A 490 6.34 32.73 -30.51
N SER A 491 6.26 31.71 -31.32
CA SER A 491 5.92 31.84 -32.75
C SER A 491 4.46 32.34 -32.91
N GLN A 492 4.13 32.88 -34.08
CA GLN A 492 2.77 33.32 -34.38
C GLN A 492 1.74 32.18 -34.26
N GLN A 493 2.16 30.95 -34.56
CA GLN A 493 1.33 29.76 -34.46
C GLN A 493 1.07 29.37 -32.99
N GLU A 494 2.09 29.40 -32.17
CA GLU A 494 1.98 29.15 -30.72
C GLU A 494 1.12 30.21 -30.02
N LEU A 495 1.27 31.50 -30.38
CA LEU A 495 0.40 32.57 -29.89
C LEU A 495 -1.07 32.36 -30.23
N GLN A 496 -1.36 31.82 -31.45
CA GLN A 496 -2.73 31.48 -31.82
C GLN A 496 -3.29 30.30 -31.02
N LEU A 497 -2.48 29.27 -30.78
CA LEU A 497 -2.87 28.12 -29.96
C LEU A 497 -3.15 28.55 -28.53
N TRP A 498 -2.26 29.34 -27.91
CA TRP A 498 -2.46 29.89 -26.58
C TRP A 498 -3.71 30.78 -26.49
N SER A 499 -3.91 31.65 -27.50
CA SER A 499 -5.10 32.51 -27.54
C SER A 499 -6.40 31.72 -27.66
N ALA A 500 -6.42 30.65 -28.45
CA ALA A 500 -7.57 29.78 -28.59
C ALA A 500 -7.86 29.01 -27.29
N PHE A 501 -6.86 28.42 -26.71
CA PHE A 501 -6.96 27.66 -25.46
C PHE A 501 -7.46 28.51 -24.29
N LEU A 502 -6.78 29.62 -24.01
CA LEU A 502 -7.08 30.45 -22.85
C LEU A 502 -8.41 31.21 -22.99
N LYS A 503 -8.88 31.44 -24.21
CA LYS A 503 -10.17 32.10 -24.45
C LYS A 503 -11.35 31.36 -23.82
N GLY A 504 -11.32 30.02 -23.82
CA GLY A 504 -12.33 29.18 -23.18
C GLY A 504 -12.23 29.08 -21.67
N LYS A 505 -11.13 29.59 -21.07
CA LYS A 505 -10.82 29.47 -19.64
C LYS A 505 -11.01 30.76 -18.85
N ILE A 506 -11.35 31.86 -19.53
CA ILE A 506 -11.55 33.17 -18.90
C ILE A 506 -12.74 33.12 -17.96
N GLY A 507 -12.56 33.69 -16.76
CA GLY A 507 -13.58 33.73 -15.72
C GLY A 507 -13.63 32.48 -14.85
N GLN A 508 -12.79 31.48 -15.12
CA GLN A 508 -12.67 30.32 -14.25
C GLN A 508 -11.94 30.69 -12.95
N GLU A 509 -12.36 30.05 -11.87
CA GLU A 509 -11.87 30.32 -10.51
C GLU A 509 -11.37 29.03 -9.87
N PRO A 510 -10.25 28.43 -10.37
CA PRO A 510 -9.69 27.23 -9.77
C PRO A 510 -9.24 27.49 -8.31
N ILE A 511 -9.32 26.47 -7.47
CA ILE A 511 -8.79 26.49 -6.12
C ILE A 511 -7.35 25.99 -6.18
N ILE A 512 -6.41 26.81 -5.75
CA ILE A 512 -4.97 26.54 -5.73
C ILE A 512 -4.49 26.60 -4.29
N GLY A 513 -4.08 25.45 -3.74
CA GLY A 513 -3.61 25.39 -2.35
C GLY A 513 -4.64 25.89 -1.32
N GLY A 514 -5.94 25.64 -1.55
CA GLY A 514 -7.02 26.12 -0.70
C GLY A 514 -7.44 27.58 -0.95
N VAL A 515 -6.79 28.30 -1.86
CA VAL A 515 -7.10 29.69 -2.23
C VAL A 515 -7.82 29.71 -3.57
N LYS A 516 -8.95 30.41 -3.63
CA LYS A 516 -9.70 30.62 -4.86
C LYS A 516 -9.03 31.70 -5.71
N VAL A 517 -8.65 31.35 -6.92
CA VAL A 517 -7.88 32.22 -7.82
C VAL A 517 -8.67 32.43 -9.11
N ARG A 518 -8.96 33.69 -9.46
CA ARG A 518 -9.65 34.04 -10.70
C ARG A 518 -8.66 34.26 -11.82
N PHE A 519 -8.91 33.58 -12.95
CA PHE A 519 -8.18 33.78 -14.19
C PHE A 519 -9.02 34.64 -15.15
N GLY A 520 -8.47 35.76 -15.58
CA GLY A 520 -9.22 36.75 -16.38
C GLY A 520 -8.41 37.40 -17.50
N ILE A 521 -9.07 38.27 -18.26
CA ILE A 521 -8.42 39.17 -19.23
C ILE A 521 -8.65 40.62 -18.80
N ARG A 522 -7.56 41.38 -18.63
CA ARG A 522 -7.65 42.80 -18.30
C ARG A 522 -7.74 43.69 -19.55
N GLN A 523 -7.06 43.33 -20.63
CA GLN A 523 -7.04 44.14 -21.84
C GLN A 523 -6.88 43.24 -23.07
N LYS A 524 -7.73 43.50 -24.09
CA LYS A 524 -7.67 42.84 -25.38
C LYS A 524 -7.17 43.84 -26.41
N ASP A 525 -5.88 43.84 -26.67
CA ASP A 525 -5.28 44.58 -27.74
C ASP A 525 -5.00 43.65 -28.93
N LYS A 526 -5.11 44.16 -30.18
CA LYS A 526 -4.87 43.36 -31.40
C LYS A 526 -3.45 42.76 -31.46
N ARG A 527 -2.51 43.21 -30.65
CA ARG A 527 -1.12 42.78 -30.65
C ARG A 527 -0.62 42.21 -29.32
N LYS A 528 -1.29 42.45 -28.17
CA LYS A 528 -0.88 41.96 -26.86
C LYS A 528 -2.11 41.71 -25.96
N THR A 529 -2.41 40.46 -25.70
CA THR A 529 -3.41 40.11 -24.68
C THR A 529 -2.75 40.11 -23.29
N LYS A 530 -3.37 40.78 -22.34
CA LYS A 530 -2.93 40.80 -20.93
C LYS A 530 -3.91 39.97 -20.11
N LEU A 531 -3.40 38.94 -19.49
CA LEU A 531 -4.12 38.03 -18.61
C LEU A 531 -3.99 38.50 -17.17
N THR A 532 -5.00 38.25 -16.36
CA THR A 532 -4.94 38.54 -14.92
C THR A 532 -5.08 37.28 -14.11
N VAL A 533 -4.34 37.21 -13.03
CA VAL A 533 -4.50 36.22 -11.96
C VAL A 533 -4.72 37.00 -10.68
N GLU A 534 -5.83 36.76 -9.99
CA GLU A 534 -6.19 37.50 -8.75
C GLU A 534 -6.79 36.54 -7.71
N VAL A 535 -6.55 36.80 -6.43
CA VAL A 535 -7.20 36.12 -5.32
C VAL A 535 -8.63 36.63 -5.19
N VAL A 536 -9.60 35.69 -5.05
CA VAL A 536 -11.04 35.96 -4.95
C VAL A 536 -11.51 35.87 -3.51
#